data_41b7d7ee3494d8c5af6ecfdeec0bbfc4
#
_entry.id   41b7d7ee3494d8c5af6ecfdeec0bbfc4
#
_cell.length_a   1.000
_cell.length_b   1.000
_cell.length_c   1.000
_cell.angle_alpha   90.00
_cell.angle_beta   90.00
_cell.angle_gamma   90.00
#
_symmetry.space_group_name_H-M   'P 1'
#
loop_
_entity.id
_entity.type
_entity.pdbx_description
1 polymer ?
#
loop_
_entity_poly.entity_id
_entity_poly.type
_entity_poly.pdbx_seq_one_letter_code
_entity_poly.pdbx_strand_id
1 'polypeptide(L)'
;MADIIIALFTCGDEEQAFLIAHALVEERLAACVNVLPPIQSIYRWKGAVENAKEVLLLAKTTEHVFPALRDRIVELHSYEVPEVIAVPVIAGLEAYLGWVRESV
;
A
#
# COMPACT_ATOMS: atom_id res chain seq x y z
N MET A 1 -18.39 -6.19 -10.23
CA MET A 1 -16.98 -6.56 -10.15
C MET A 1 -16.17 -5.34 -9.71
N ALA A 2 -15.42 -5.50 -8.65
CA ALA A 2 -14.61 -4.39 -8.15
C ALA A 2 -13.30 -4.32 -8.93
N ASP A 3 -13.08 -3.23 -9.63
CA ASP A 3 -11.81 -3.00 -10.28
C ASP A 3 -10.90 -2.08 -9.46
N ILE A 4 -11.48 -1.30 -8.55
CA ILE A 4 -10.72 -0.44 -7.63
C ILE A 4 -10.42 -1.22 -6.37
N ILE A 5 -9.19 -1.12 -5.92
CA ILE A 5 -8.75 -1.77 -4.68
C ILE A 5 -7.98 -0.79 -3.81
N ILE A 6 -7.87 -1.12 -2.54
CA ILE A 6 -6.98 -0.42 -1.63
C ILE A 6 -5.91 -1.43 -1.22
N ALA A 7 -4.67 -1.15 -1.60
CA ALA A 7 -3.54 -1.95 -1.18
C ALA A 7 -3.06 -1.43 0.16
N LEU A 8 -2.83 -2.35 1.09
CA LEU A 8 -2.33 -2.01 2.42
C LEU A 8 -0.93 -2.57 2.56
N PHE A 9 -0.02 -1.75 3.05
CA PHE A 9 1.33 -2.19 3.34
C PHE A 9 1.91 -1.36 4.47
N THR A 10 2.95 -1.88 5.14
CA THR A 10 3.56 -1.23 6.28
C THR A 10 5.04 -1.01 6.01
N CYS A 11 5.60 0.05 6.60
CA CYS A 11 7.03 0.35 6.54
C CYS A 11 7.56 0.55 7.94
N GLY A 12 8.85 0.35 8.12
CA GLY A 12 9.48 0.47 9.43
C GLY A 12 9.65 1.91 9.91
N ASP A 13 9.66 2.88 9.01
CA ASP A 13 9.79 4.28 9.38
C ASP A 13 9.15 5.18 8.33
N GLU A 14 9.00 6.46 8.68
CA GLU A 14 8.33 7.44 7.83
C GLU A 14 9.11 7.77 6.56
N GLU A 15 10.42 7.79 6.65
CA GLU A 15 11.27 8.10 5.50
C GLU A 15 11.07 7.09 4.39
N GLN A 16 11.10 5.81 4.73
CA GLN A 16 10.85 4.74 3.75
C GLN A 16 9.42 4.80 3.22
N ALA A 17 8.45 5.07 4.12
CA ALA A 17 7.06 5.17 3.73
C ALA A 17 6.84 6.27 2.69
N PHE A 18 7.40 7.46 2.91
CA PHE A 18 7.28 8.55 1.96
C PHE A 18 7.98 8.24 0.63
N LEU A 19 9.14 7.62 0.69
CA LEU A 19 9.88 7.25 -0.52
C LEU A 19 9.06 6.30 -1.38
N ILE A 20 8.51 5.25 -0.78
CA ILE A 20 7.70 4.28 -1.51
C ILE A 20 6.41 4.92 -2.02
N ALA A 21 5.74 5.71 -1.18
CA ALA A 21 4.50 6.38 -1.57
C ALA A 21 4.70 7.28 -2.79
N HIS A 22 5.77 8.08 -2.79
CA HIS A 22 6.09 8.94 -3.92
C HIS A 22 6.38 8.14 -5.19
N ALA A 23 7.15 7.07 -5.08
CA ALA A 23 7.48 6.24 -6.24
C ALA A 23 6.23 5.64 -6.86
N LEU A 24 5.31 5.12 -6.03
CA LEU A 24 4.09 4.50 -6.53
C LEU A 24 3.21 5.50 -7.29
N VAL A 25 3.08 6.71 -6.78
CA VAL A 25 2.25 7.72 -7.43
C VAL A 25 2.94 8.24 -8.71
N GLU A 26 4.23 8.52 -8.65
CA GLU A 26 4.97 8.99 -9.81
C GLU A 26 4.97 7.98 -10.96
N GLU A 27 5.08 6.71 -10.63
CA GLU A 27 5.15 5.65 -11.64
C GLU A 27 3.76 5.15 -12.05
N ARG A 28 2.71 5.83 -11.61
CA ARG A 28 1.32 5.51 -11.94
C ARG A 28 0.90 4.11 -11.50
N LEU A 29 1.45 3.65 -10.41
CA LEU A 29 1.07 2.39 -9.80
C LEU A 29 -0.02 2.57 -8.76
N ALA A 30 -0.17 3.80 -8.25
CA ALA A 30 -1.24 4.19 -7.35
C ALA A 30 -1.70 5.59 -7.71
N ALA A 31 -3.01 5.83 -7.61
CA ALA A 31 -3.55 7.17 -7.81
C ALA A 31 -3.28 8.05 -6.60
N CYS A 32 -3.28 7.45 -5.42
CA CYS A 32 -3.15 8.16 -4.15
C CYS A 32 -2.60 7.18 -3.12
N VAL A 33 -1.71 7.64 -2.26
CA VAL A 33 -1.24 6.85 -1.12
C VAL A 33 -1.41 7.69 0.13
N ASN A 34 -2.17 7.18 1.08
CA ASN A 34 -2.31 7.80 2.40
C ASN A 34 -1.26 7.18 3.32
N VAL A 35 -0.51 8.03 3.99
CA VAL A 35 0.49 7.60 4.96
C VAL A 35 -0.05 7.91 6.34
N LEU A 36 -0.33 6.89 7.13
CA LEU A 36 -0.92 7.07 8.44
C LEU A 36 0.16 7.34 9.49
N PRO A 37 -0.20 8.02 10.61
CA PRO A 37 0.75 8.17 11.71
C PRO A 37 1.21 6.82 12.23
N PRO A 38 2.37 6.74 12.88
CA PRO A 38 2.89 5.46 13.36
C PRO A 38 1.92 4.68 14.22
N ILE A 39 1.89 3.36 14.01
CA ILE A 39 1.04 2.43 14.73
C ILE A 39 1.92 1.40 15.42
N GLN A 40 1.32 0.62 16.33
CA GLN A 40 1.97 -0.52 16.95
C GLN A 40 1.48 -1.77 16.26
N SER A 41 2.39 -2.60 15.76
CA SER A 41 2.07 -3.87 15.13
C SER A 41 2.56 -4.99 16.03
N ILE A 42 1.69 -5.96 16.29
CA ILE A 42 2.02 -7.13 17.09
C ILE A 42 1.83 -8.35 16.20
N TYR A 43 2.88 -9.11 16.01
CA TYR A 43 2.87 -10.19 15.03
C TYR A 43 3.81 -11.31 15.44
N ARG A 44 3.66 -12.46 14.78
CA ARG A 44 4.53 -13.61 14.99
C ARG A 44 5.58 -13.66 13.90
N TRP A 45 6.83 -13.76 14.30
CA TRP A 45 7.94 -13.85 13.35
C TRP A 45 8.96 -14.84 13.88
N LYS A 46 9.26 -15.88 13.08
CA LYS A 46 10.23 -16.92 13.42
C LYS A 46 9.98 -17.53 14.81
N GLY A 47 8.72 -17.80 15.10
CA GLY A 47 8.30 -18.48 16.31
C GLY A 47 8.12 -17.59 17.55
N ALA A 48 8.38 -16.30 17.43
CA ALA A 48 8.26 -15.37 18.56
C ALA A 48 7.21 -14.30 18.27
N VAL A 49 6.59 -13.81 19.35
CA VAL A 49 5.67 -12.67 19.24
C VAL A 49 6.50 -11.40 19.33
N GLU A 50 6.41 -10.59 18.30
CA GLU A 50 7.16 -9.34 18.17
C GLU A 50 6.22 -8.14 18.28
N ASN A 51 6.77 -7.01 18.63
CA ASN A 51 6.04 -5.73 18.71
C ASN A 51 6.93 -4.67 18.05
N ALA A 52 6.40 -4.00 17.05
CA ALA A 52 7.16 -2.99 16.33
C ALA A 52 6.29 -1.77 16.04
N LYS A 53 6.93 -0.61 16.06
CA LYS A 53 6.28 0.62 15.60
C LYS A 53 6.42 0.62 14.07
N GLU A 54 5.29 0.84 13.40
CA GLU A 54 5.27 0.84 11.94
C GLU A 54 4.41 1.97 11.39
N VAL A 55 4.58 2.26 10.10
CA VAL A 55 3.76 3.23 9.37
C VAL A 55 2.90 2.42 8.41
N LEU A 56 1.58 2.60 8.48
CA LEU A 56 0.64 1.91 7.59
C LEU A 56 0.32 2.83 6.42
N LEU A 57 0.31 2.26 5.22
CA LEU A 57 -0.01 3.00 4.00
C LEU A 57 -1.21 2.38 3.31
N LEU A 58 -2.06 3.24 2.75
CA LEU A 58 -3.24 2.84 1.99
C LEU A 58 -3.08 3.39 0.58
N ALA A 59 -2.90 2.50 -0.40
CA ALA A 59 -2.71 2.90 -1.80
C ALA A 59 -3.97 2.59 -2.59
N LYS A 60 -4.54 3.59 -3.25
CA LYS A 60 -5.72 3.40 -4.10
C LYS A 60 -5.25 3.17 -5.52
N THR A 61 -5.66 2.04 -6.09
CA THR A 61 -5.24 1.63 -7.43
C THR A 61 -6.30 0.69 -8.02
N THR A 62 -5.97 0.06 -9.12
CA THR A 62 -6.86 -0.91 -9.74
C THR A 62 -6.32 -2.32 -9.56
N GLU A 63 -7.24 -3.28 -9.65
CA GLU A 63 -6.88 -4.70 -9.58
C GLU A 63 -5.87 -5.06 -10.68
N HIS A 64 -6.03 -4.47 -11.86
CA HIS A 64 -5.13 -4.72 -12.99
C HIS A 64 -3.70 -4.29 -12.71
N VAL A 65 -3.52 -3.18 -11.99
CA VAL A 65 -2.19 -2.62 -11.70
C VAL A 65 -1.54 -3.26 -10.48
N PHE A 66 -2.33 -3.93 -9.63
CA PHE A 66 -1.83 -4.45 -8.36
C PHE A 66 -0.55 -5.28 -8.46
N PRO A 67 -0.41 -6.23 -9.42
CA PRO A 67 0.83 -7.02 -9.48
C PRO A 67 2.08 -6.15 -9.64
N ALA A 68 2.01 -5.11 -10.47
CA ALA A 68 3.14 -4.19 -10.67
C ALA A 68 3.40 -3.36 -9.40
N LEU A 69 2.34 -2.91 -8.74
CA LEU A 69 2.46 -2.17 -7.47
C LEU A 69 3.12 -3.05 -6.41
N ARG A 70 2.64 -4.28 -6.27
CA ARG A 70 3.19 -5.24 -5.31
C ARG A 70 4.69 -5.45 -5.54
N ASP A 71 5.06 -5.72 -6.79
CA ASP A 71 6.46 -6.01 -7.11
C ASP A 71 7.36 -4.80 -6.86
N ARG A 72 6.83 -3.59 -7.14
CA ARG A 72 7.61 -2.37 -6.88
C ARG A 72 7.82 -2.13 -5.39
N ILE A 73 6.80 -2.39 -4.58
CA ILE A 73 6.94 -2.28 -3.13
C ILE A 73 8.01 -3.23 -2.63
N VAL A 74 7.99 -4.47 -3.10
CA VAL A 74 8.99 -5.47 -2.69
C VAL A 74 10.40 -5.01 -3.04
N GLU A 75 10.59 -4.43 -4.23
CA GLU A 75 11.89 -3.92 -4.66
C GLU A 75 12.42 -2.82 -3.76
N LEU A 76 11.54 -1.93 -3.31
CA LEU A 76 11.94 -0.75 -2.54
C LEU A 76 11.99 -0.98 -1.04
N HIS A 77 11.35 -2.06 -0.57
CA HIS A 77 11.17 -2.32 0.85
C HIS A 77 12.41 -2.92 1.49
N SER A 78 12.67 -2.54 2.75
CA SER A 78 13.81 -3.05 3.50
C SER A 78 13.54 -4.40 4.18
N TYR A 79 12.28 -4.79 4.33
CA TYR A 79 11.93 -6.06 4.97
C TYR A 79 12.19 -7.24 4.05
N GLU A 80 12.54 -8.37 4.65
CA GLU A 80 12.70 -9.63 3.93
C GLU A 80 11.36 -10.07 3.32
N VAL A 81 10.29 -9.98 4.13
CA VAL A 81 8.93 -10.33 3.68
C VAL A 81 7.99 -9.19 4.08
N PRO A 82 7.81 -8.19 3.21
CA PRO A 82 6.90 -7.09 3.53
C PRO A 82 5.44 -7.52 3.42
N GLU A 83 4.59 -6.89 4.24
CA GLU A 83 3.16 -7.06 4.13
C GLU A 83 2.68 -6.26 2.92
N VAL A 84 2.02 -6.91 1.97
CA VAL A 84 1.36 -6.22 0.86
C VAL A 84 0.09 -7.00 0.55
N ILE A 85 -1.05 -6.45 0.95
CA ILE A 85 -2.35 -7.07 0.70
C ILE A 85 -3.28 -6.05 0.09
N ALA A 86 -4.42 -6.50 -0.43
CA ALA A 86 -5.38 -5.60 -1.04
C ALA A 86 -6.79 -6.01 -0.66
N VAL A 87 -7.65 -5.00 -0.52
CA VAL A 87 -9.07 -5.21 -0.30
C VAL A 87 -9.85 -4.54 -1.43
N PRO A 88 -10.98 -5.13 -1.84
CA PRO A 88 -11.77 -4.53 -2.92
C PRO A 88 -12.58 -3.35 -2.41
N VAL A 89 -12.77 -2.35 -3.28
CA VAL A 89 -13.68 -1.24 -3.02
C VAL A 89 -14.99 -1.57 -3.69
N ILE A 90 -16.01 -1.88 -2.89
CA ILE A 90 -17.29 -2.36 -3.43
C ILE A 90 -18.24 -1.22 -3.81
N ALA A 91 -18.01 -0.02 -3.31
CA ALA A 91 -18.85 1.14 -3.58
C ALA A 91 -18.08 2.41 -3.29
N GLY A 92 -18.37 3.48 -4.01
CA GLY A 92 -17.73 4.76 -3.80
C GLY A 92 -18.35 5.82 -4.69
N LEU A 93 -17.88 7.06 -4.53
CA LEU A 93 -18.32 8.17 -5.36
C LEU A 93 -17.74 7.96 -6.77
N GLU A 94 -18.61 7.92 -7.78
CA GLU A 94 -18.20 7.61 -9.15
C GLU A 94 -17.14 8.56 -9.68
N ALA A 95 -17.23 9.85 -9.37
CA ALA A 95 -16.22 10.81 -9.81
C ALA A 95 -14.84 10.50 -9.25
N TYR A 96 -14.78 10.05 -7.98
CA TYR A 96 -13.52 9.68 -7.36
C TYR A 96 -12.98 8.37 -7.94
N LEU A 97 -13.84 7.36 -8.10
CA LEU A 97 -13.42 6.08 -8.67
C LEU A 97 -12.90 6.25 -10.10
N GLY A 98 -13.56 7.11 -10.88
CA GLY A 98 -13.09 7.45 -12.23
C GLY A 98 -11.72 8.11 -12.20
N TRP A 99 -11.50 9.00 -11.25
CA TRP A 99 -10.20 9.65 -11.10
C TRP A 99 -9.10 8.63 -10.77
N VAL A 100 -9.41 7.65 -9.91
CA VAL A 100 -8.44 6.59 -9.61
C VAL A 100 -8.07 5.84 -10.89
N ARG A 101 -9.07 5.44 -11.68
CA ARG A 101 -8.83 4.71 -12.93
C ARG A 101 -7.98 5.50 -13.92
N GLU A 102 -8.22 6.80 -14.02
CA GLU A 102 -7.48 7.66 -14.94
C GLU A 102 -6.04 7.92 -14.51
N SER A 103 -5.75 7.74 -13.23
CA SER A 103 -4.45 8.10 -12.65
C SER A 103 -3.44 6.96 -12.68
N VAL A 104 -3.88 5.78 -13.05
CA VAL A 104 -2.99 4.61 -13.10
C VAL A 104 -2.99 3.93 -14.45
#